data_e04e47bf2d44e42001539be1583a8882
#
_entry.id   e04e47bf2d44e42001539be1583a8882
#
_cell.length_a   1.000
_cell.length_b   1.000
_cell.length_c   1.000
_cell.angle_alpha   90.00
_cell.angle_beta   90.00
_cell.angle_gamma   90.00
#
_symmetry.space_group_name_H-M   'P 1'
#
loop_
_entity.id
_entity.type
_entity.pdbx_description
1 polymer ?
#
loop_
_entity_poly.entity_id
_entity_poly.type
_entity_poly.pdbx_seq_one_letter_code
_entity_poly.pdbx_strand_id
1 'polypeptide(L)'
;RSLAFTLKEIFKEIPFGPAPNYEVSVNGRLRVSLDRALDLYKDSREKTLASLYEQKETMQLKTREAAADLEEVSASCGHFSFSLLEFGEQLQEMLSILDELQLEVEERPNGRTWSWLKVWQWSGTPETTKIGSFDP
;
A
#
# COMPACT_ATOMS: atom_id res chain seq x y z
N ARG A 1 5.65 -4.05 18.08
CA ARG A 1 4.36 -4.77 18.00
C ARG A 1 3.26 -3.91 17.35
N SER A 2 3.17 -2.61 17.63
CA SER A 2 2.14 -1.72 17.04
C SER A 2 2.25 -1.64 15.52
N LEU A 3 3.44 -1.38 14.97
CA LEU A 3 3.65 -1.28 13.53
C LEU A 3 3.25 -2.57 12.80
N ALA A 4 3.71 -3.74 13.27
CA ALA A 4 3.35 -5.03 12.66
C ALA A 4 1.83 -5.31 12.70
N PHE A 5 1.15 -4.89 13.76
CA PHE A 5 -0.29 -4.99 13.86
C PHE A 5 -0.99 -4.08 12.84
N THR A 6 -0.57 -2.83 12.75
CA THR A 6 -1.14 -1.87 11.80
C THR A 6 -0.93 -2.31 10.35
N LEU A 7 0.27 -2.78 10.00
CA LEU A 7 0.55 -3.33 8.68
C LEU A 7 -0.37 -4.51 8.35
N LYS A 8 -0.55 -5.43 9.31
CA LYS A 8 -1.46 -6.58 9.14
C LYS A 8 -2.90 -6.15 8.90
N GLU A 9 -3.39 -5.14 9.59
CA GLU A 9 -4.75 -4.62 9.38
C GLU A 9 -4.89 -3.93 8.01
N ILE A 10 -3.89 -3.15 7.58
CA ILE A 10 -3.87 -2.53 6.25
C ILE A 10 -3.93 -3.61 5.14
N PHE A 11 -3.15 -4.69 5.27
CA PHE A 11 -3.16 -5.77 4.27
C PHE A 11 -4.43 -6.61 4.25
N LYS A 12 -5.26 -6.54 5.27
CA LYS A 12 -6.58 -7.20 5.27
C LYS A 12 -7.63 -6.39 4.50
N GLU A 13 -7.47 -5.10 4.43
CA GLU A 13 -8.38 -4.23 3.71
C GLU A 13 -7.92 -4.08 2.26
N ILE A 14 -8.73 -4.61 1.33
CA ILE A 14 -8.49 -4.42 -0.10
C ILE A 14 -9.05 -3.04 -0.45
N PRO A 15 -8.22 -2.09 -0.96
CA PRO A 15 -8.66 -0.72 -1.22
C PRO A 15 -9.58 -0.59 -2.44
N PHE A 16 -9.88 -1.68 -3.12
CA PHE A 16 -10.69 -1.70 -4.34
C PHE A 16 -11.97 -2.48 -4.12
N GLY A 17 -13.10 -1.87 -4.47
CA GLY A 17 -14.40 -2.50 -4.48
C GLY A 17 -14.53 -3.61 -5.54
N PRO A 18 -15.67 -4.33 -5.55
CA PRO A 18 -15.91 -5.41 -6.50
C PRO A 18 -16.05 -4.89 -7.94
N ALA A 19 -15.75 -5.77 -8.89
CA ALA A 19 -16.00 -5.51 -10.30
C ALA A 19 -17.51 -5.26 -10.54
N PRO A 20 -17.88 -4.40 -11.51
CA PRO A 20 -17.04 -3.73 -12.49
C PRO A 20 -16.55 -2.34 -12.11
N ASN A 21 -17.00 -1.78 -10.99
CA ASN A 21 -16.78 -0.36 -10.68
C ASN A 21 -15.41 -0.09 -10.04
N TYR A 22 -14.84 -1.08 -9.32
CA TYR A 22 -13.54 -0.94 -8.63
C TYR A 22 -13.42 0.38 -7.87
N GLU A 23 -14.44 0.73 -7.09
CA GLU A 23 -14.43 1.96 -6.28
C GLU A 23 -13.25 1.93 -5.31
N VAL A 24 -12.45 2.99 -5.31
CA VAL A 24 -11.35 3.14 -4.36
C VAL A 24 -11.95 3.55 -3.02
N SER A 25 -11.67 2.78 -1.98
CA SER A 25 -12.09 3.08 -0.62
C SER A 25 -10.92 2.91 0.33
N VAL A 26 -10.42 4.00 0.87
CA VAL A 26 -9.34 4.01 1.85
C VAL A 26 -9.90 4.33 3.23
N ASN A 27 -9.52 3.50 4.21
CA ASN A 27 -9.88 3.74 5.59
C ASN A 27 -8.91 4.76 6.23
N GLY A 28 -9.33 6.02 6.33
CA GLY A 28 -8.51 7.09 6.90
C GLY A 28 -8.01 6.81 8.32
N ARG A 29 -8.69 5.95 9.09
CA ARG A 29 -8.21 5.52 10.41
C ARG A 29 -6.94 4.68 10.32
N LEU A 30 -6.80 3.86 9.29
CA LEU A 30 -5.59 3.06 9.09
C LEU A 30 -4.39 3.93 8.76
N ARG A 31 -4.59 4.99 7.97
CA ARG A 31 -3.56 5.98 7.67
C ARG A 31 -3.03 6.64 8.95
N VAL A 32 -3.92 7.22 9.75
CA VAL A 32 -3.54 7.84 11.03
C VAL A 32 -2.89 6.83 11.98
N SER A 33 -3.36 5.59 11.99
CA SER A 33 -2.77 4.52 12.79
C SER A 33 -1.37 4.14 12.31
N LEU A 34 -1.13 4.16 10.98
CA LEU A 34 0.18 3.91 10.40
C LEU A 34 1.16 5.03 10.74
N ASP A 35 0.77 6.29 10.58
CA ASP A 35 1.58 7.45 10.93
C ASP A 35 2.06 7.36 12.38
N ARG A 36 1.12 7.15 13.30
CA ARG A 36 1.43 7.00 14.72
C ARG A 36 2.31 5.79 15.02
N ALA A 37 2.10 4.67 14.32
CA ALA A 37 2.90 3.46 14.51
C ALA A 37 4.33 3.65 13.99
N LEU A 38 4.50 4.39 12.89
CA LEU A 38 5.82 4.74 12.35
C LEU A 38 6.58 5.69 13.28
N ASP A 39 5.93 6.72 13.82
CA ASP A 39 6.56 7.63 14.78
C ASP A 39 7.05 6.89 16.02
N LEU A 40 6.19 6.04 16.60
CA LEU A 40 6.59 5.21 17.75
C LEU A 40 7.72 4.23 17.40
N TYR A 41 7.76 3.76 16.17
CA TYR A 41 8.82 2.88 15.71
C TYR A 41 10.15 3.63 15.55
N LYS A 42 10.14 4.84 14.97
CA LYS A 42 11.30 5.73 14.85
C LYS A 42 11.90 6.05 16.22
N ASP A 43 11.08 6.45 17.16
CA ASP A 43 11.50 6.75 18.53
C ASP A 43 12.12 5.52 19.24
N SER A 44 11.46 4.37 19.08
CA SER A 44 11.97 3.12 19.66
C SER A 44 13.30 2.69 19.04
N ARG A 45 13.43 2.84 17.73
CA ARG A 45 14.65 2.54 16.99
C ARG A 45 15.81 3.43 17.43
N GLU A 46 15.58 4.74 17.57
CA GLU A 46 16.58 5.69 18.01
C GLU A 46 17.08 5.36 19.42
N LYS A 47 16.18 5.10 20.36
CA LYS A 47 16.51 4.66 21.72
C LYS A 47 17.32 3.36 21.74
N THR A 48 16.94 2.40 20.89
CA THR A 48 17.65 1.12 20.81
C THR A 48 19.06 1.30 20.24
N LEU A 49 19.21 2.13 19.20
CA LEU A 49 20.52 2.44 18.63
C LEU A 49 21.42 3.13 19.66
N ALA A 50 20.91 4.13 20.39
CA ALA A 50 21.65 4.80 21.43
C ALA A 50 22.15 3.81 22.50
N SER A 51 21.27 2.91 22.98
CA SER A 51 21.64 1.89 23.96
C SER A 51 22.67 0.89 23.43
N LEU A 52 22.62 0.54 22.13
CA LEU A 52 23.62 -0.33 21.51
C LEU A 52 25.00 0.34 21.43
N TYR A 53 25.05 1.64 21.15
CA TYR A 53 26.31 2.39 21.15
C TYR A 53 26.96 2.46 22.57
N GLU A 54 26.15 2.73 23.58
CA GLU A 54 26.64 2.71 24.98
C GLU A 54 27.13 1.31 25.39
N GLN A 55 26.43 0.27 24.97
CA GLN A 55 26.80 -1.11 25.24
C GLN A 55 28.08 -1.53 24.51
N LYS A 56 28.29 -1.02 23.28
CA LYS A 56 29.51 -1.26 22.49
C LYS A 56 30.74 -0.67 23.21
N GLU A 57 30.65 0.53 23.77
CA GLU A 57 31.73 1.15 24.55
C GLU A 57 32.11 0.32 25.76
N THR A 58 31.13 -0.19 26.49
CA THR A 58 31.36 -1.03 27.68
C THR A 58 31.83 -2.44 27.35
N MET A 59 31.47 -3.01 26.20
CA MET A 59 31.87 -4.36 25.80
C MET A 59 33.22 -4.44 25.09
N GLN A 60 33.79 -3.36 24.58
CA GLN A 60 35.17 -3.35 24.04
C GLN A 60 36.23 -3.79 25.07
N LEU A 61 35.87 -3.84 26.34
CA LEU A 61 36.70 -4.36 27.43
C LEU A 61 36.58 -5.88 27.63
N LYS A 62 35.67 -6.56 26.93
CA LYS A 62 35.45 -8.00 27.02
C LYS A 62 35.94 -8.69 25.72
N THR A 63 35.90 -9.94 25.61
CA THR A 63 36.55 -10.78 24.62
C THR A 63 36.24 -10.34 23.17
N ARG A 64 37.26 -10.32 22.29
CA ARG A 64 37.19 -9.90 20.87
C ARG A 64 36.18 -10.70 20.03
N GLU A 65 35.97 -11.97 20.36
CA GLU A 65 34.97 -12.83 19.69
C GLU A 65 33.52 -12.39 19.99
N ALA A 66 33.20 -12.11 21.26
CA ALA A 66 31.87 -11.64 21.65
C ALA A 66 31.53 -10.26 21.05
N ALA A 67 32.53 -9.44 20.79
CA ALA A 67 32.36 -8.15 20.11
C ALA A 67 32.03 -8.33 18.62
N ALA A 68 32.65 -9.30 17.95
CA ALA A 68 32.38 -9.58 16.52
C ALA A 68 30.96 -10.15 16.31
N ASP A 69 30.54 -11.10 17.16
CA ASP A 69 29.20 -11.67 17.11
C ASP A 69 28.10 -10.60 17.35
N LEU A 70 28.33 -9.71 18.31
CA LEU A 70 27.42 -8.60 18.60
C LEU A 70 27.36 -7.62 17.44
N GLU A 71 28.47 -7.36 16.74
CA GLU A 71 28.52 -6.45 15.61
C GLU A 71 27.74 -7.02 14.42
N GLU A 72 27.86 -8.32 14.14
CA GLU A 72 27.10 -8.99 13.06
C GLU A 72 25.59 -8.98 13.34
N VAL A 73 25.18 -9.33 14.56
CA VAL A 73 23.75 -9.29 14.96
C VAL A 73 23.21 -7.87 14.92
N SER A 74 23.97 -6.88 15.39
CA SER A 74 23.57 -5.47 15.36
C SER A 74 23.41 -4.94 13.94
N ALA A 75 24.33 -5.32 13.02
CA ALA A 75 24.26 -4.93 11.61
C ALA A 75 23.02 -5.54 10.94
N SER A 76 22.76 -6.83 11.17
CA SER A 76 21.59 -7.53 10.61
C SER A 76 20.27 -6.95 11.12
N CYS A 77 20.17 -6.70 12.44
CA CYS A 77 19.01 -6.06 13.04
C CYS A 77 18.83 -4.61 12.56
N GLY A 78 19.92 -3.88 12.38
CA GLY A 78 19.92 -2.52 11.86
C GLY A 78 19.39 -2.46 10.43
N HIS A 79 19.84 -3.37 9.56
CA HIS A 79 19.38 -3.47 8.17
C HIS A 79 17.89 -3.83 8.10
N PHE A 80 17.45 -4.84 8.85
CA PHE A 80 16.04 -5.21 8.91
C PHE A 80 15.16 -4.06 9.43
N SER A 81 15.61 -3.39 10.48
CA SER A 81 14.91 -2.26 11.07
C SER A 81 14.79 -1.09 10.09
N PHE A 82 15.84 -0.81 9.32
CA PHE A 82 15.82 0.21 8.28
C PHE A 82 14.85 -0.16 7.15
N SER A 83 14.94 -1.39 6.62
CA SER A 83 14.06 -1.85 5.56
C SER A 83 12.58 -1.85 5.95
N LEU A 84 12.28 -2.18 7.22
CA LEU A 84 10.91 -2.13 7.73
C LEU A 84 10.38 -0.68 7.83
N LEU A 85 11.24 0.26 8.21
CA LEU A 85 10.89 1.68 8.24
C LEU A 85 10.60 2.20 6.84
N GLU A 86 11.52 1.97 5.91
CA GLU A 86 11.39 2.33 4.50
C GLU A 86 10.08 1.78 3.89
N PHE A 87 9.81 0.50 4.13
CA PHE A 87 8.58 -0.14 3.69
C PHE A 87 7.33 0.55 4.27
N GLY A 88 7.36 0.92 5.54
CA GLY A 88 6.25 1.63 6.18
C GLY A 88 6.03 3.03 5.58
N GLU A 89 7.10 3.75 5.27
CA GLU A 89 7.03 5.08 4.62
C GLU A 89 6.49 4.98 3.19
N GLN A 90 6.91 3.99 2.41
CA GLN A 90 6.38 3.73 1.08
C GLN A 90 4.89 3.35 1.11
N LEU A 91 4.47 2.59 2.12
CA LEU A 91 3.06 2.26 2.32
C LEU A 91 2.23 3.50 2.68
N GLN A 92 2.77 4.41 3.49
CA GLN A 92 2.15 5.70 3.82
C GLN A 92 1.94 6.55 2.56
N GLU A 93 2.94 6.63 1.70
CA GLU A 93 2.86 7.31 0.41
C GLU A 93 1.79 6.68 -0.49
N MET A 94 1.76 5.36 -0.60
CA MET A 94 0.73 4.64 -1.35
C MET A 94 -0.68 4.96 -0.85
N LEU A 95 -0.92 4.94 0.46
CA LEU A 95 -2.21 5.28 1.05
C LEU A 95 -2.60 6.75 0.77
N SER A 96 -1.62 7.66 0.73
CA SER A 96 -1.85 9.06 0.37
C SER A 96 -2.31 9.22 -1.08
N ILE A 97 -1.70 8.49 -2.00
CA ILE A 97 -2.08 8.48 -3.42
C ILE A 97 -3.49 7.89 -3.60
N LEU A 98 -3.82 6.84 -2.85
CA LEU A 98 -5.17 6.24 -2.90
C LEU A 98 -6.24 7.19 -2.36
N ASP A 99 -5.96 7.94 -1.29
CA ASP A 99 -6.85 9.00 -0.79
C ASP A 99 -7.10 10.08 -1.86
N GLU A 100 -6.05 10.52 -2.54
CA GLU A 100 -6.14 11.52 -3.61
C GLU A 100 -6.98 11.00 -4.79
N LEU A 101 -6.75 9.75 -5.20
CA LEU A 101 -7.56 9.09 -6.22
C LEU A 101 -9.04 8.97 -5.83
N GLN A 102 -9.33 8.66 -4.57
CA GLN A 102 -10.70 8.60 -4.07
C GLN A 102 -11.38 9.96 -4.19
N LEU A 103 -10.72 11.04 -3.78
CA LEU A 103 -11.25 12.40 -3.91
C LEU A 103 -11.47 12.79 -5.38
N GLU A 104 -10.54 12.45 -6.27
CA GLU A 104 -10.66 12.74 -7.69
C GLU A 104 -11.84 11.99 -8.34
N VAL A 105 -12.12 10.77 -7.91
CA VAL A 105 -13.26 9.97 -8.37
C VAL A 105 -14.58 10.56 -7.83
N GLU A 106 -14.62 11.02 -6.58
CA GLU A 106 -15.80 11.65 -5.97
C GLU A 106 -16.12 13.00 -6.60
N GLU A 107 -15.12 13.80 -6.97
CA GLU A 107 -15.31 15.10 -7.65
C GLU A 107 -15.77 14.96 -9.11
N ARG A 108 -15.63 13.79 -9.72
CA ARG A 108 -16.08 13.50 -11.09
C ARG A 108 -17.31 12.57 -11.10
N PRO A 109 -18.51 13.04 -10.66
CA PRO A 109 -19.73 12.20 -10.56
C PRO A 109 -20.21 11.66 -11.92
N ASN A 110 -19.68 12.18 -13.02
CA ASN A 110 -19.88 11.68 -14.40
C ASN A 110 -18.58 11.07 -14.94
N GLY A 111 -17.86 10.29 -14.12
CA GLY A 111 -16.73 9.52 -14.57
C GLY A 111 -17.09 8.82 -15.86
N ARG A 112 -16.31 9.09 -16.90
CA ARG A 112 -16.25 8.47 -18.23
C ARG A 112 -17.09 7.20 -18.34
N THR A 113 -18.41 7.36 -18.37
CA THR A 113 -19.27 6.27 -18.79
C THR A 113 -18.88 5.99 -20.23
N TRP A 114 -18.43 4.79 -20.50
CA TRP A 114 -18.16 4.28 -21.86
C TRP A 114 -19.44 4.27 -22.71
N SER A 115 -20.39 5.16 -22.41
CA SER A 115 -21.65 5.31 -23.10
C SER A 115 -21.47 5.65 -24.58
N TRP A 116 -20.34 6.27 -24.96
CA TRP A 116 -20.00 6.48 -26.36
C TRP A 116 -19.68 5.18 -27.12
N LEU A 117 -19.24 4.13 -26.42
CA LEU A 117 -19.03 2.81 -27.02
C LEU A 117 -20.37 2.09 -27.33
N LYS A 118 -21.44 2.41 -26.60
CA LYS A 118 -22.77 1.87 -26.89
C LYS A 118 -23.36 2.38 -28.20
N VAL A 119 -22.91 3.54 -28.69
CA VAL A 119 -23.32 4.07 -29.98
C VAL A 119 -22.83 3.19 -31.14
N TRP A 120 -21.69 2.52 -30.97
CA TRP A 120 -21.14 1.60 -31.98
C TRP A 120 -21.88 0.26 -32.03
N GLN A 121 -22.54 -0.13 -30.96
CA GLN A 121 -23.32 -1.38 -30.91
C GLN A 121 -24.69 -1.21 -31.61
N TRP A 122 -25.14 0.02 -31.82
CA TRP A 122 -26.46 0.28 -32.42
C TRP A 122 -26.44 0.47 -33.94
N SER A 123 -25.27 0.62 -34.57
CA SER A 123 -25.13 0.78 -36.00
C SER A 123 -24.95 -0.53 -36.82
N GLY A 124 -25.18 -1.67 -36.18
CA GLY A 124 -24.94 -3.01 -36.76
C GLY A 124 -26.18 -3.90 -36.84
N THR A 125 -27.38 -3.36 -37.10
CA THR A 125 -28.50 -4.21 -37.55
C THR A 125 -28.46 -4.31 -39.10
N PRO A 126 -28.11 -5.47 -39.67
CA PRO A 126 -28.32 -5.67 -41.10
C PRO A 126 -29.83 -5.75 -41.38
N GLU A 127 -30.34 -4.82 -42.17
CA GLU A 127 -31.64 -4.98 -42.82
C GLU A 127 -31.66 -6.31 -43.58
N THR A 128 -32.42 -7.26 -43.10
CA THR A 128 -32.80 -8.45 -43.85
C THR A 128 -33.77 -8.02 -44.96
N THR A 129 -33.22 -7.80 -46.12
CA THR A 129 -33.99 -7.66 -47.38
C THR A 129 -34.83 -8.93 -47.54
N LYS A 130 -36.15 -8.81 -47.37
CA LYS A 130 -37.11 -9.83 -47.77
C LYS A 130 -37.06 -9.98 -49.29
N ILE A 131 -36.41 -11.04 -49.74
CA ILE A 131 -36.54 -11.51 -51.15
C ILE A 131 -37.94 -12.04 -51.29
N GLY A 132 -38.68 -11.39 -52.21
CA GLY A 132 -40.05 -11.75 -52.53
C GLY A 132 -40.19 -13.20 -53.01
N SER A 133 -41.19 -13.88 -52.47
CA SER A 133 -41.69 -15.16 -52.93
C SER A 133 -42.26 -14.98 -54.34
N PHE A 134 -41.68 -15.70 -55.29
CA PHE A 134 -42.24 -15.85 -56.63
C PHE A 134 -42.99 -17.17 -56.59
N ASP A 135 -44.33 -17.09 -56.66
CA ASP A 135 -45.18 -18.26 -56.91
C ASP A 135 -45.52 -18.35 -58.42
N PRO A 136 -45.50 -19.56 -59.01
CA PRO A 136 -45.91 -19.82 -60.36
C PRO A 136 -47.44 -19.94 -60.57
#